data_4141967c04dcc2aa31a894a0a624b52d
#
_entry.id   4141967c04dcc2aa31a894a0a624b52d
#
_cell.length_a   1.000
_cell.length_b   1.000
_cell.length_c   1.000
_cell.angle_alpha   90.00
_cell.angle_beta   90.00
_cell.angle_gamma   90.00
#
_symmetry.space_group_name_H-M   'P 1'
#
loop_
_entity.id
_entity.type
_entity.pdbx_description
1 polymer ?
#
loop_
_entity_poly.entity_id
_entity_poly.type
_entity_poly.pdbx_seq_one_letter_code
_entity_poly.pdbx_strand_id
1 'polypeptide(L)'
;STGGWIGITDKYWLATLIPNQSEKVQTRFLHRKEGVVDVYQTDFLGSPILIPAGGSASSETHMFAGAKEVHLLDRYSEQLGIANFDLAIDFGWFYFLTKPIFLALLWLHGYVGNLGVSILLLTVAIKLFFFPLANKSYKSMSAMKKVQPQMQELRDRYKDDRAAQQKALMELYKKEKINPLAGC
;
A
#
# COMPACT_ATOMS: atom_id res chain seq x y z
N SER A 1 -1.97 -3.66 -24.79
CA SER A 1 -2.70 -2.67 -23.98
C SER A 1 -3.01 -1.42 -24.81
N THR A 2 -3.94 -0.60 -24.34
CA THR A 2 -4.19 0.72 -24.90
C THR A 2 -3.64 1.73 -23.91
N GLY A 3 -2.76 2.64 -24.37
CA GLY A 3 -2.09 3.60 -23.49
C GLY A 3 -1.27 2.97 -22.35
N GLY A 4 -1.14 3.71 -21.28
CA GLY A 4 -0.36 3.34 -20.11
C GLY A 4 1.10 3.78 -20.19
N TRP A 5 1.94 3.14 -19.44
CA TRP A 5 3.38 3.42 -19.40
C TRP A 5 4.15 2.12 -19.19
N ILE A 6 5.42 2.12 -19.59
CA ILE A 6 6.34 1.01 -19.38
C ILE A 6 7.71 1.53 -19.00
N GLY A 7 8.32 0.99 -17.99
CA GLY A 7 9.60 1.50 -17.53
C GLY A 7 10.32 0.56 -16.58
N ILE A 8 11.48 1.02 -16.15
CA ILE A 8 12.34 0.39 -15.16
C ILE A 8 12.37 1.30 -13.94
N THR A 9 12.15 0.72 -12.78
CA THR A 9 12.12 1.46 -11.52
C THR A 9 13.07 0.84 -10.50
N ASP A 10 13.72 1.70 -9.75
CA ASP A 10 14.41 1.38 -8.51
C ASP A 10 13.63 1.98 -7.33
N LYS A 11 14.18 1.89 -6.13
CA LYS A 11 13.55 2.40 -4.90
C LYS A 11 13.13 3.88 -5.00
N TYR A 12 13.96 4.72 -5.59
CA TYR A 12 13.77 6.18 -5.65
C TYR A 12 13.67 6.73 -7.07
N TRP A 13 14.09 5.98 -8.07
CA TRP A 13 14.22 6.44 -9.45
C TRP A 13 13.28 5.68 -10.37
N LEU A 14 12.80 6.38 -11.39
CA LEU A 14 11.96 5.83 -12.44
C LEU A 14 12.46 6.32 -13.79
N ALA A 15 12.65 5.40 -14.72
CA ALA A 15 12.84 5.68 -16.14
C ALA A 15 11.72 4.99 -16.92
N THR A 16 10.86 5.74 -17.59
CA THR A 16 9.68 5.17 -18.23
C THR A 16 9.38 5.85 -19.57
N LEU A 17 8.85 5.06 -20.49
CA LEU A 17 8.30 5.48 -21.77
C LEU A 17 6.77 5.56 -21.63
N ILE A 18 6.21 6.61 -22.17
CA ILE A 18 4.79 6.92 -22.09
C ILE A 18 4.30 7.13 -23.52
N PRO A 19 3.75 6.09 -24.17
CA PRO A 19 3.18 6.20 -25.52
C PRO A 19 1.92 7.05 -25.49
N ASN A 20 1.40 7.39 -26.65
CA ASN A 20 0.10 8.05 -26.78
C ASN A 20 -1.00 7.22 -26.09
N GLN A 21 -1.77 7.83 -25.20
CA GLN A 21 -2.73 7.12 -24.35
C GLN A 21 -3.94 6.55 -25.10
N SER A 22 -4.18 6.98 -26.31
CA SER A 22 -5.24 6.47 -27.20
C SER A 22 -4.75 5.34 -28.12
N GLU A 23 -3.44 5.10 -28.20
CA GLU A 23 -2.85 4.14 -29.11
C GLU A 23 -2.78 2.74 -28.50
N LYS A 24 -3.00 1.71 -29.34
CA LYS A 24 -2.71 0.32 -28.96
C LYS A 24 -1.24 0.04 -29.11
N VAL A 25 -0.60 -0.36 -28.02
CA VAL A 25 0.84 -0.67 -28.00
C VAL A 25 1.07 -2.10 -27.52
N GLN A 26 2.10 -2.72 -28.06
CA GLN A 26 2.68 -3.96 -27.55
C GLN A 26 3.93 -3.59 -26.76
N THR A 27 3.96 -3.97 -25.50
CA THR A 27 5.07 -3.68 -24.60
C THR A 27 5.92 -4.92 -24.36
N ARG A 28 7.22 -4.74 -24.20
CA ARG A 28 8.15 -5.84 -24.02
C ARG A 28 9.23 -5.46 -23.01
N PHE A 29 9.53 -6.42 -22.13
CA PHE A 29 10.70 -6.40 -21.26
C PHE A 29 11.69 -7.46 -21.75
N LEU A 30 12.94 -7.07 -21.88
CA LEU A 30 14.05 -7.95 -22.24
C LEU A 30 15.11 -7.90 -21.16
N HIS A 31 15.63 -9.06 -20.84
CA HIS A 31 16.83 -9.22 -20.01
C HIS A 31 17.87 -9.96 -20.85
N ARG A 32 19.09 -9.47 -20.86
CA ARG A 32 20.23 -10.14 -21.46
C ARG A 32 21.45 -9.99 -20.55
N LYS A 33 22.33 -10.96 -20.63
CA LYS A 33 23.59 -10.95 -19.90
C LYS A 33 24.72 -10.61 -20.87
N GLU A 34 25.45 -9.53 -20.58
CA GLU A 34 26.64 -9.13 -21.33
C GLU A 34 27.87 -9.34 -20.41
N GLY A 35 28.52 -10.51 -20.56
CA GLY A 35 29.58 -10.93 -19.66
C GLY A 35 29.04 -11.15 -18.22
N VAL A 36 29.48 -10.31 -17.28
CA VAL A 36 29.03 -10.34 -15.87
C VAL A 36 27.93 -9.32 -15.55
N VAL A 37 27.54 -8.50 -16.54
CA VAL A 37 26.56 -7.43 -16.36
C VAL A 37 25.19 -7.86 -16.86
N ASP A 38 24.18 -7.66 -16.05
CA ASP A 38 22.78 -7.83 -16.43
C ASP A 38 22.26 -6.55 -17.09
N VAL A 39 21.78 -6.65 -18.32
CA VAL A 39 21.21 -5.53 -19.08
C VAL A 39 19.72 -5.73 -19.22
N TYR A 40 18.96 -4.73 -18.78
CA TYR A 40 17.50 -4.70 -18.87
C TYR A 40 17.06 -3.66 -19.89
N GLN A 41 16.13 -4.05 -20.74
CA GLN A 41 15.59 -3.17 -21.79
C GLN A 41 14.07 -3.21 -21.72
N THR A 42 13.45 -2.04 -21.84
CA THR A 42 12.01 -1.89 -22.04
C THR A 42 11.78 -1.20 -23.37
N ASP A 43 10.87 -1.73 -24.16
CA ASP A 43 10.43 -1.13 -25.40
C ASP A 43 8.92 -1.27 -25.60
N PHE A 44 8.38 -0.48 -26.50
CA PHE A 44 7.02 -0.67 -26.98
C PHE A 44 6.98 -0.53 -28.50
N LEU A 45 6.02 -1.21 -29.12
CA LEU A 45 5.71 -1.13 -30.53
C LEU A 45 4.29 -0.60 -30.70
N GLY A 46 4.15 0.54 -31.37
CA GLY A 46 2.87 1.12 -31.76
C GLY A 46 2.25 0.43 -32.96
N SER A 47 1.08 0.87 -33.36
CA SER A 47 0.40 0.41 -34.57
C SER A 47 1.15 0.88 -35.81
N PRO A 48 1.19 0.07 -36.91
CA PRO A 48 1.84 0.48 -38.14
C PRO A 48 1.12 1.69 -38.75
N ILE A 49 1.90 2.68 -39.19
CA ILE A 49 1.41 3.89 -39.83
C ILE A 49 1.77 3.80 -41.35
N LEU A 50 0.75 3.86 -42.19
CA LEU A 50 0.95 3.91 -43.65
C LEU A 50 1.26 5.35 -44.06
N ILE A 51 2.46 5.56 -44.61
CA ILE A 51 2.87 6.87 -45.11
C ILE A 51 2.86 6.82 -46.65
N PRO A 52 1.95 7.53 -47.32
CA PRO A 52 1.92 7.59 -48.79
C PRO A 52 3.17 8.30 -49.35
N ALA A 53 3.48 8.06 -50.60
CA ALA A 53 4.62 8.70 -51.28
C ALA A 53 4.51 10.24 -51.23
N GLY A 54 5.53 10.91 -50.72
CA GLY A 54 5.57 12.35 -50.52
C GLY A 54 4.80 12.86 -49.27
N GLY A 55 4.19 11.95 -48.50
CA GLY A 55 3.52 12.28 -47.23
C GLY A 55 4.45 12.24 -46.01
N SER A 56 3.96 12.71 -44.88
CA SER A 56 4.67 12.61 -43.60
C SER A 56 3.70 12.13 -42.52
N ALA A 57 4.22 11.46 -41.51
CA ALA A 57 3.50 11.11 -40.27
C ALA A 57 4.36 11.45 -39.07
N SER A 58 3.71 11.83 -37.97
CA SER A 58 4.39 12.07 -36.71
C SER A 58 3.84 11.15 -35.63
N SER A 59 4.73 10.69 -34.76
CA SER A 59 4.36 9.95 -33.55
C SER A 59 4.96 10.66 -32.33
N GLU A 60 4.17 10.85 -31.31
CA GLU A 60 4.59 11.51 -30.09
C GLU A 60 4.69 10.50 -28.94
N THR A 61 5.81 10.56 -28.24
CA THR A 61 6.09 9.72 -27.09
C THR A 61 6.74 10.56 -26.02
N HIS A 62 6.26 10.45 -24.79
CA HIS A 62 6.91 11.09 -23.66
C HIS A 62 7.85 10.11 -22.97
N MET A 63 8.92 10.64 -22.40
CA MET A 63 9.83 9.90 -21.55
C MET A 63 9.95 10.64 -20.23
N PHE A 64 9.76 9.92 -19.13
CA PHE A 64 10.10 10.41 -17.80
C PHE A 64 11.34 9.68 -17.30
N ALA A 65 12.32 10.43 -16.80
CA ALA A 65 13.49 9.89 -16.11
C ALA A 65 13.83 10.82 -14.93
N GLY A 66 13.60 10.33 -13.71
CA GLY A 66 13.77 11.16 -12.54
C GLY A 66 13.42 10.48 -11.22
N ALA A 67 13.47 11.27 -10.15
CA ALA A 67 13.04 10.83 -8.83
C ALA A 67 11.51 10.66 -8.78
N LYS A 68 11.07 9.65 -8.02
CA LYS A 68 9.65 9.37 -7.82
C LYS A 68 9.05 10.31 -6.76
N GLU A 69 8.64 11.48 -7.19
CA GLU A 69 7.92 12.43 -6.35
C GLU A 69 6.42 12.30 -6.54
N VAL A 70 5.68 12.06 -5.45
CA VAL A 70 4.22 11.81 -5.51
C VAL A 70 3.48 12.91 -6.25
N HIS A 71 3.67 14.17 -5.84
CA HIS A 71 2.96 15.30 -6.47
C HIS A 71 3.34 15.51 -7.94
N LEU A 72 4.57 15.19 -8.33
CA LEU A 72 5.02 15.30 -9.70
C LEU A 72 4.38 14.23 -10.59
N LEU A 73 4.36 12.98 -10.10
CA LEU A 73 3.76 11.87 -10.84
C LEU A 73 2.23 12.01 -10.92
N ASP A 74 1.56 12.42 -9.85
CA ASP A 74 0.12 12.71 -9.86
C ASP A 74 -0.21 13.81 -10.89
N ARG A 75 0.58 14.90 -10.93
CA ARG A 75 0.42 15.98 -11.90
C ARG A 75 0.58 15.49 -13.34
N TYR A 76 1.60 14.69 -13.63
CA TYR A 76 1.77 14.15 -14.98
C TYR A 76 0.69 13.13 -15.33
N SER A 77 0.22 12.34 -14.37
CA SER A 77 -0.93 11.45 -14.54
C SER A 77 -2.17 12.22 -15.01
N GLU A 78 -2.46 13.36 -14.36
CA GLU A 78 -3.61 14.22 -14.70
C GLU A 78 -3.40 14.94 -16.03
N GLN A 79 -2.25 15.59 -16.25
CA GLN A 79 -1.99 16.42 -17.44
C GLN A 79 -1.91 15.61 -18.72
N LEU A 80 -1.32 14.43 -18.68
CA LEU A 80 -1.12 13.56 -19.85
C LEU A 80 -2.14 12.41 -19.92
N GLY A 81 -3.05 12.32 -18.96
CA GLY A 81 -4.05 11.25 -18.89
C GLY A 81 -3.46 9.84 -18.71
N ILE A 82 -2.30 9.73 -18.05
CA ILE A 82 -1.57 8.45 -17.93
C ILE A 82 -2.25 7.60 -16.85
N ALA A 83 -2.84 6.49 -17.27
CA ALA A 83 -3.51 5.58 -16.36
C ALA A 83 -2.52 4.96 -15.36
N ASN A 84 -2.88 5.02 -14.05
CA ASN A 84 -2.15 4.38 -12.96
C ASN A 84 -0.66 4.80 -12.84
N PHE A 85 -0.31 6.03 -13.21
CA PHE A 85 1.07 6.50 -13.13
C PHE A 85 1.54 6.68 -11.68
N ASP A 86 0.63 6.95 -10.77
CA ASP A 86 0.86 7.01 -9.33
C ASP A 86 1.29 5.66 -8.73
N LEU A 87 0.94 4.52 -9.36
CA LEU A 87 1.39 3.19 -8.96
C LEU A 87 2.89 2.94 -9.20
N ALA A 88 3.59 3.84 -9.88
CA ALA A 88 5.06 3.83 -9.94
C ALA A 88 5.70 3.97 -8.55
N ILE A 89 4.96 4.52 -7.57
CA ILE A 89 5.33 4.55 -6.15
C ILE A 89 4.61 3.41 -5.45
N ASP A 90 5.39 2.48 -4.91
CA ASP A 90 4.83 1.36 -4.15
C ASP A 90 4.49 1.80 -2.72
N PHE A 91 3.20 1.99 -2.47
CA PHE A 91 2.66 2.22 -1.12
C PHE A 91 2.35 0.92 -0.37
N GLY A 92 2.67 -0.23 -0.94
CA GLY A 92 2.44 -1.56 -0.38
C GLY A 92 0.99 -2.03 -0.46
N TRP A 93 0.74 -3.18 0.14
CA TRP A 93 -0.57 -3.86 0.12
C TRP A 93 -1.73 -2.98 0.64
N PHE A 94 -1.45 -2.14 1.64
CA PHE A 94 -2.46 -1.26 2.24
C PHE A 94 -2.49 0.13 1.59
N TYR A 95 -2.36 0.19 0.27
CA TYR A 95 -2.38 1.44 -0.51
C TYR A 95 -3.48 2.42 -0.09
N PHE A 96 -4.71 1.91 0.11
CA PHE A 96 -5.88 2.71 0.51
C PHE A 96 -5.71 3.39 1.89
N LEU A 97 -4.80 2.91 2.72
CA LEU A 97 -4.50 3.47 4.04
C LEU A 97 -3.19 4.26 4.02
N THR A 98 -2.16 3.72 3.37
CA THR A 98 -0.81 4.33 3.37
C THR A 98 -0.74 5.62 2.57
N LYS A 99 -1.39 5.70 1.40
CA LYS A 99 -1.42 6.93 0.59
C LYS A 99 -2.10 8.10 1.31
N PRO A 100 -3.30 7.97 1.92
CA PRO A 100 -3.90 9.05 2.72
C PRO A 100 -3.06 9.49 3.92
N ILE A 101 -2.44 8.55 4.64
CA ILE A 101 -1.55 8.88 5.77
C ILE A 101 -0.33 9.65 5.28
N PHE A 102 0.25 9.25 4.16
CA PHE A 102 1.37 9.96 3.54
C PHE A 102 0.98 11.37 3.10
N LEU A 103 -0.17 11.54 2.45
CA LEU A 103 -0.68 12.86 2.06
C LEU A 103 -0.97 13.76 3.27
N ALA A 104 -1.52 13.20 4.35
CA ALA A 104 -1.71 13.91 5.61
C ALA A 104 -0.37 14.36 6.22
N LEU A 105 0.67 13.53 6.12
CA LEU A 105 2.03 13.90 6.55
C LEU A 105 2.60 15.05 5.73
N LEU A 106 2.47 15.01 4.39
CA LEU A 106 2.93 16.09 3.51
C LEU A 106 2.17 17.38 3.76
N TRP A 107 0.84 17.30 3.94
CA TRP A 107 0.01 18.43 4.30
C TRP A 107 0.49 19.07 5.61
N LEU A 108 0.71 18.27 6.64
CA LEU A 108 1.20 18.73 7.93
C LEU A 108 2.60 19.33 7.82
N HIS A 109 3.48 18.74 6.99
CA HIS A 109 4.81 19.25 6.70
C HIS A 109 4.75 20.64 6.07
N GLY A 110 3.79 20.91 5.18
CA GLY A 110 3.58 22.22 4.57
C GLY A 110 3.30 23.34 5.58
N TYR A 111 2.66 23.02 6.72
CA TYR A 111 2.43 24.01 7.79
C TYR A 111 3.59 24.13 8.77
N VAL A 112 4.20 23.01 9.13
CA VAL A 112 5.22 22.94 10.19
C VAL A 112 6.62 23.30 9.66
N GLY A 113 6.89 23.02 8.37
CA GLY A 113 8.19 23.23 7.74
C GLY A 113 9.27 22.24 8.18
N ASN A 114 8.97 21.31 9.11
CA ASN A 114 9.90 20.29 9.59
C ASN A 114 9.25 18.90 9.56
N LEU A 115 9.81 18.01 8.73
CA LEU A 115 9.28 16.67 8.53
C LEU A 115 9.29 15.83 9.83
N GLY A 116 10.32 15.93 10.64
CA GLY A 116 10.43 15.20 11.91
C GLY A 116 9.31 15.57 12.90
N VAL A 117 9.05 16.88 13.04
CA VAL A 117 7.95 17.36 13.88
C VAL A 117 6.60 16.93 13.33
N SER A 118 6.43 16.94 12.00
CA SER A 118 5.21 16.48 11.34
C SER A 118 4.93 15.00 11.59
N ILE A 119 5.96 14.16 11.59
CA ILE A 119 5.85 12.72 11.93
C ILE A 119 5.39 12.55 13.39
N LEU A 120 5.97 13.31 14.32
CA LEU A 120 5.58 13.26 15.73
C LEU A 120 4.12 13.68 15.92
N LEU A 121 3.71 14.79 15.33
CA LEU A 121 2.34 15.29 15.41
C LEU A 121 1.33 14.30 14.80
N LEU A 122 1.63 13.76 13.63
CA LEU A 122 0.80 12.75 12.98
C LEU A 122 0.68 11.49 13.85
N THR A 123 1.78 11.05 14.46
CA THR A 123 1.79 9.90 15.37
C THR A 123 0.91 10.14 16.58
N VAL A 124 0.98 11.33 17.18
CA VAL A 124 0.12 11.72 18.31
C VAL A 124 -1.34 11.73 17.87
N ALA A 125 -1.66 12.33 16.73
CA ALA A 125 -3.02 12.38 16.20
C ALA A 125 -3.61 10.98 15.98
N ILE A 126 -2.85 10.08 15.36
CA ILE A 126 -3.26 8.68 15.15
C ILE A 126 -3.48 7.97 16.48
N LYS A 127 -2.57 8.14 17.46
CA LYS A 127 -2.72 7.54 18.79
C LYS A 127 -3.94 8.08 19.53
N LEU A 128 -4.23 9.37 19.44
CA LEU A 128 -5.43 9.97 20.02
C LEU A 128 -6.70 9.42 19.38
N PHE A 129 -6.72 9.28 18.06
CA PHE A 129 -7.84 8.71 17.34
C PHE A 129 -8.14 7.27 17.76
N PHE A 130 -7.11 6.45 17.94
CA PHE A 130 -7.26 5.05 18.36
C PHE A 130 -7.29 4.86 19.88
N PHE A 131 -7.12 5.91 20.67
CA PHE A 131 -7.11 5.85 22.14
C PHE A 131 -8.35 5.17 22.75
N PRO A 132 -9.60 5.51 22.35
CA PRO A 132 -10.78 4.86 22.91
C PRO A 132 -10.82 3.36 22.62
N LEU A 133 -10.37 2.95 21.44
CA LEU A 133 -10.28 1.54 21.06
C LEU A 133 -9.20 0.80 21.86
N ALA A 134 -8.02 1.39 21.98
CA ALA A 134 -6.92 0.86 22.78
C ALA A 134 -7.33 0.72 24.27
N ASN A 135 -7.97 1.73 24.84
CA ASN A 135 -8.43 1.70 26.23
C ASN A 135 -9.46 0.58 26.46
N LYS A 136 -10.38 0.36 25.51
CA LYS A 136 -11.34 -0.75 25.59
C LYS A 136 -10.63 -2.11 25.52
N SER A 137 -9.62 -2.25 24.67
CA SER A 137 -8.80 -3.45 24.56
C SER A 137 -8.02 -3.73 25.84
N TYR A 138 -7.36 -2.72 26.42
CA TYR A 138 -6.65 -2.86 27.71
C TYR A 138 -7.56 -3.24 28.87
N LYS A 139 -8.77 -2.66 28.95
CA LYS A 139 -9.77 -3.05 29.96
C LYS A 139 -10.19 -4.52 29.80
N SER A 140 -10.43 -4.98 28.58
CA SER A 140 -10.76 -6.38 28.29
C SER A 140 -9.61 -7.33 28.66
N MET A 141 -8.37 -6.98 28.31
CA MET A 141 -7.18 -7.76 28.66
C MET A 141 -6.96 -7.83 30.18
N SER A 142 -7.17 -6.73 30.90
CA SER A 142 -7.09 -6.68 32.37
C SER A 142 -8.15 -7.55 33.01
N ALA A 143 -9.39 -7.55 32.48
CA ALA A 143 -10.46 -8.44 32.95
C ALA A 143 -10.11 -9.91 32.70
N MET A 144 -9.55 -10.24 31.53
CA MET A 144 -9.11 -11.61 31.20
C MET A 144 -8.04 -12.11 32.19
N LYS A 145 -7.08 -11.26 32.57
CA LYS A 145 -6.05 -11.63 33.58
C LYS A 145 -6.66 -11.99 34.94
N LYS A 146 -7.73 -11.32 35.36
CA LYS A 146 -8.40 -11.59 36.66
C LYS A 146 -9.08 -12.95 36.68
N VAL A 147 -9.62 -13.42 35.56
CA VAL A 147 -10.30 -14.72 35.46
C VAL A 147 -9.38 -15.87 35.10
N GLN A 148 -8.11 -15.60 34.81
CA GLN A 148 -7.11 -16.59 34.44
C GLN A 148 -7.02 -17.78 35.43
N PRO A 149 -6.99 -17.58 36.76
CA PRO A 149 -6.96 -18.69 37.71
C PRO A 149 -8.22 -19.58 37.60
N GLN A 150 -9.41 -18.98 37.46
CA GLN A 150 -10.65 -19.73 37.27
C GLN A 150 -10.69 -20.50 35.97
N MET A 151 -10.11 -19.96 34.90
CA MET A 151 -9.94 -20.65 33.65
C MET A 151 -9.00 -21.88 33.77
N GLN A 152 -7.96 -21.76 34.59
CA GLN A 152 -7.03 -22.87 34.84
C GLN A 152 -7.76 -23.98 35.61
N GLU A 153 -8.52 -23.66 36.66
CA GLU A 153 -9.32 -24.62 37.42
C GLU A 153 -10.34 -25.34 36.54
N LEU A 154 -11.03 -24.63 35.64
CA LEU A 154 -11.96 -25.24 34.69
C LEU A 154 -11.27 -26.17 33.71
N ARG A 155 -10.10 -25.80 33.23
CA ARG A 155 -9.27 -26.66 32.35
C ARG A 155 -8.82 -27.93 33.04
N ASP A 156 -8.43 -27.82 34.29
CA ASP A 156 -7.98 -28.97 35.09
C ASP A 156 -9.14 -29.87 35.49
N ARG A 157 -10.33 -29.30 35.73
CA ARG A 157 -11.54 -30.05 36.07
C ARG A 157 -12.12 -30.85 34.88
N TYR A 158 -12.03 -30.28 33.69
CA TYR A 158 -12.59 -30.91 32.47
C TYR A 158 -11.51 -31.37 31.49
N LYS A 159 -10.40 -31.92 31.99
CA LYS A 159 -9.26 -32.39 31.17
C LYS A 159 -9.65 -33.39 30.09
N ASP A 160 -10.58 -34.29 30.41
CA ASP A 160 -10.96 -35.42 29.55
C ASP A 160 -12.19 -35.14 28.69
N ASP A 161 -12.89 -34.02 28.92
CA ASP A 161 -14.06 -33.62 28.15
C ASP A 161 -13.90 -32.18 27.58
N ARG A 162 -13.40 -32.12 26.36
CA ARG A 162 -13.19 -30.84 25.63
C ARG A 162 -14.48 -30.07 25.39
N ALA A 163 -15.61 -30.79 25.19
CA ALA A 163 -16.89 -30.12 24.90
C ALA A 163 -17.44 -29.44 26.16
N ALA A 164 -17.41 -30.14 27.32
CA ALA A 164 -17.80 -29.59 28.60
C ALA A 164 -16.86 -28.44 29.01
N GLN A 165 -15.55 -28.58 28.78
CA GLN A 165 -14.54 -27.53 29.05
C GLN A 165 -14.84 -26.25 28.28
N GLN A 166 -15.14 -26.37 26.95
CA GLN A 166 -15.43 -25.21 26.10
C GLN A 166 -16.72 -24.51 26.51
N LYS A 167 -17.75 -25.30 26.89
CA LYS A 167 -19.02 -24.76 27.40
C LYS A 167 -18.83 -24.00 28.72
N ALA A 168 -18.10 -24.58 29.67
CA ALA A 168 -17.81 -23.95 30.96
C ALA A 168 -16.98 -22.65 30.80
N LEU A 169 -16.01 -22.63 29.89
CA LEU A 169 -15.23 -21.40 29.58
C LEU A 169 -16.12 -20.32 28.96
N MET A 170 -17.03 -20.68 28.05
CA MET A 170 -17.97 -19.72 27.47
C MET A 170 -18.95 -19.17 28.48
N GLU A 171 -19.42 -19.98 29.44
CA GLU A 171 -20.27 -19.53 30.56
C GLU A 171 -19.51 -18.58 31.48
N LEU A 172 -18.25 -18.88 31.79
CA LEU A 172 -17.39 -18.00 32.56
C LEU A 172 -17.24 -16.63 31.87
N TYR A 173 -16.94 -16.60 30.57
CA TYR A 173 -16.82 -15.34 29.80
C TYR A 173 -18.13 -14.54 29.82
N LYS A 174 -19.27 -15.20 29.67
CA LYS A 174 -20.59 -14.55 29.74
C LYS A 174 -20.88 -13.99 31.13
N LYS A 175 -20.57 -14.76 32.18
CA LYS A 175 -20.77 -14.34 33.61
C LYS A 175 -19.94 -13.11 33.94
N GLU A 176 -18.67 -13.11 33.52
CA GLU A 176 -17.74 -12.01 33.80
C GLU A 176 -17.82 -10.88 32.76
N LYS A 177 -18.74 -10.97 31.78
CA LYS A 177 -18.93 -9.99 30.66
C LYS A 177 -17.65 -9.68 29.90
N ILE A 178 -16.81 -10.72 29.70
CA ILE A 178 -15.55 -10.63 29.00
C ILE A 178 -15.76 -11.09 27.55
N ASN A 179 -15.35 -10.26 26.59
CA ASN A 179 -15.29 -10.65 25.19
C ASN A 179 -13.86 -11.10 24.85
N PRO A 180 -13.62 -12.40 24.59
CA PRO A 180 -12.28 -12.89 24.29
C PRO A 180 -11.70 -12.33 22.99
N LEU A 181 -12.56 -11.89 22.04
CA LEU A 181 -12.14 -11.30 20.78
C LEU A 181 -11.77 -9.82 20.90
N ALA A 182 -12.15 -9.13 21.97
CA ALA A 182 -11.86 -7.71 22.14
C ALA A 182 -10.41 -7.41 22.53
N GLY A 183 -9.62 -8.43 22.87
CA GLY A 183 -8.19 -8.32 23.18
C GLY A 183 -7.26 -8.55 21.99
N CYS A 184 -7.77 -9.07 20.90
CA CYS A 184 -7.01 -9.27 19.67
C CYS A 184 -7.01 -8.03 18.80
#